data_fa07ff73312334788a0ea2de6f66e0ef
#
_entry.id   fa07ff73312334788a0ea2de6f66e0ef
#
_cell.length_a   1.000
_cell.length_b   1.000
_cell.length_c   1.000
_cell.angle_alpha   90.00
_cell.angle_beta   90.00
_cell.angle_gamma   90.00
#
_symmetry.space_group_name_H-M   'P 1'
#
loop_
_entity.id
_entity.type
_entity.pdbx_description
1 polymer ?
#
loop_
_entity_poly.entity_id
_entity_poly.type
_entity_poly.pdbx_seq_one_letter_code
_entity_poly.pdbx_strand_id
1 'polypeptide(L)'
;MVVKNIIIGVVVILLIIVIVRWLMGDSSKLAGLNDAKKVTKISSEDLEQSNASNFAYSVWFYIDDWSYRYGEPKIVLGRLDADLKPSPSIVLAAIENNVKIETTVYPSAQSNSGSTHTCNVANVPIQRWVNLIVSLYGRTLDVYIDGKLVRTCVLPGVA
;
A
#
# COMPACT_ATOMS: atom_id res chain seq x y z
N MET A 1 -40.79 24.97 26.31
CA MET A 1 -40.32 25.27 24.94
C MET A 1 -38.79 25.14 24.81
N VAL A 2 -38.03 25.69 25.74
CA VAL A 2 -36.53 25.66 25.72
C VAL A 2 -35.93 24.23 25.71
N VAL A 3 -36.40 23.35 26.61
CA VAL A 3 -35.90 21.96 26.75
C VAL A 3 -36.10 21.16 25.45
N LYS A 4 -37.23 21.31 24.77
CA LYS A 4 -37.50 20.64 23.49
C LYS A 4 -36.51 21.08 22.41
N ASN A 5 -36.18 22.36 22.34
CA ASN A 5 -35.24 22.89 21.36
C ASN A 5 -33.80 22.42 21.64
N ILE A 6 -33.43 22.29 22.93
CA ILE A 6 -32.13 21.74 23.33
C ILE A 6 -32.02 20.27 22.94
N ILE A 7 -33.05 19.46 23.18
CA ILE A 7 -33.07 18.04 22.81
C ILE A 7 -32.94 17.88 21.28
N ILE A 8 -33.68 18.69 20.51
CA ILE A 8 -33.60 18.68 19.05
C ILE A 8 -32.19 19.04 18.60
N GLY A 9 -31.56 20.07 19.19
CA GLY A 9 -30.18 20.46 18.88
C GLY A 9 -29.18 19.34 19.14
N VAL A 10 -29.28 18.64 20.27
CA VAL A 10 -28.41 17.50 20.61
C VAL A 10 -28.59 16.35 19.61
N VAL A 11 -29.83 16.01 19.25
CA VAL A 11 -30.10 14.93 18.27
C VAL A 11 -29.54 15.27 16.90
N VAL A 12 -29.68 16.53 16.46
CA VAL A 12 -29.09 16.96 15.16
C VAL A 12 -27.57 16.87 15.18
N ILE A 13 -26.91 17.28 16.26
CA ILE A 13 -25.45 17.18 16.39
C ILE A 13 -25.02 15.71 16.36
N LEU A 14 -25.69 14.81 17.06
CA LEU A 14 -25.40 13.39 17.06
C LEU A 14 -25.56 12.79 15.65
N LEU A 15 -26.63 13.15 14.95
CA LEU A 15 -26.81 12.71 13.54
C LEU A 15 -25.73 13.21 12.64
N ILE A 16 -25.30 14.46 12.76
CA ILE A 16 -24.18 15.00 11.97
C ILE A 16 -22.89 14.20 12.26
N ILE A 17 -22.59 13.90 13.53
CA ILE A 17 -21.42 13.12 13.92
C ILE A 17 -21.47 11.72 13.30
N VAL A 18 -22.63 11.07 13.32
CA VAL A 18 -22.81 9.73 12.72
C VAL A 18 -22.62 9.78 11.20
N ILE A 19 -23.22 10.78 10.53
CA ILE A 19 -23.08 10.96 9.08
C ILE A 19 -21.63 11.24 8.70
N VAL A 20 -20.94 12.13 9.44
CA VAL A 20 -19.52 12.43 9.19
C VAL A 20 -18.66 11.18 9.37
N ARG A 21 -18.88 10.41 10.45
CA ARG A 21 -18.16 9.15 10.66
C ARG A 21 -18.44 8.12 9.56
N TRP A 22 -19.66 8.05 9.06
CA TRP A 22 -20.02 7.15 7.97
C TRP A 22 -19.39 7.57 6.64
N LEU A 23 -19.37 8.87 6.35
CA LEU A 23 -18.73 9.42 5.13
C LEU A 23 -17.20 9.37 5.18
N MET A 24 -16.59 9.46 6.37
CA MET A 24 -15.15 9.40 6.58
C MET A 24 -14.67 8.02 7.01
N GLY A 25 -15.50 6.99 6.90
CA GLY A 25 -15.12 5.61 7.18
C GLY A 25 -13.96 5.17 6.31
N ASP A 26 -12.89 4.62 6.93
CA ASP A 26 -11.69 4.11 6.27
C ASP A 26 -11.98 2.81 5.51
N SER A 27 -12.77 2.88 4.44
CA SER A 27 -13.08 1.71 3.60
C SER A 27 -11.85 1.14 2.88
N SER A 28 -10.79 1.93 2.75
CA SER A 28 -9.54 1.55 2.08
C SER A 28 -8.44 1.05 3.01
N LYS A 29 -8.67 1.03 4.34
CA LYS A 29 -7.67 0.59 5.30
C LYS A 29 -7.63 -0.93 5.39
N LEU A 30 -6.55 -1.52 4.90
CA LEU A 30 -6.36 -2.98 4.86
C LEU A 30 -5.80 -3.54 6.18
N ALA A 31 -4.90 -2.83 6.84
CA ALA A 31 -4.29 -3.27 8.09
C ALA A 31 -4.04 -2.10 9.05
N GLY A 32 -4.09 -2.39 10.34
CA GLY A 32 -3.67 -1.47 11.40
C GLY A 32 -2.17 -1.55 11.68
N LEU A 33 -1.74 -0.99 12.81
CA LEU A 33 -0.38 -1.11 13.30
C LEU A 33 -0.10 -2.56 13.71
N ASN A 34 0.91 -3.16 13.09
CA ASN A 34 1.33 -4.54 13.31
C ASN A 34 2.85 -4.62 13.50
N ASP A 35 3.28 -5.64 14.25
CA ASP A 35 4.69 -6.03 14.32
C ASP A 35 5.10 -6.68 12.98
N ALA A 36 6.00 -6.02 12.24
CA ALA A 36 6.45 -6.47 10.93
C ALA A 36 7.25 -7.80 10.95
N LYS A 37 7.61 -8.31 12.14
CA LYS A 37 8.19 -9.66 12.29
C LYS A 37 7.14 -10.76 12.17
N LYS A 38 5.85 -10.40 12.19
CA LYS A 38 4.72 -11.31 12.05
C LYS A 38 4.00 -11.09 10.74
N VAL A 39 3.70 -12.18 10.05
CA VAL A 39 2.93 -12.11 8.79
C VAL A 39 1.46 -11.86 9.11
N THR A 40 0.91 -10.76 8.58
CA THR A 40 -0.53 -10.49 8.56
C THR A 40 -1.06 -10.85 7.18
N LYS A 41 -1.96 -11.83 7.12
CA LYS A 41 -2.63 -12.22 5.87
C LYS A 41 -3.94 -11.45 5.75
N ILE A 42 -4.17 -10.88 4.57
CA ILE A 42 -5.41 -10.21 4.19
C ILE A 42 -6.04 -11.09 3.10
N SER A 43 -7.30 -11.45 3.29
CA SER A 43 -8.03 -12.23 2.29
C SER A 43 -8.29 -11.40 1.04
N SER A 44 -8.33 -12.04 -0.11
CA SER A 44 -8.76 -11.38 -1.36
C SER A 44 -10.22 -10.91 -1.30
N GLU A 45 -11.02 -11.49 -0.43
CA GLU A 45 -12.42 -11.10 -0.19
C GLU A 45 -12.54 -9.75 0.53
N ASP A 46 -11.51 -9.40 1.34
CA ASP A 46 -11.45 -8.12 2.06
C ASP A 46 -10.93 -6.97 1.18
N LEU A 47 -10.45 -7.29 -0.03
CA LEU A 47 -9.98 -6.30 -0.98
C LEU A 47 -11.13 -5.82 -1.85
N GLU A 48 -11.19 -4.51 -2.07
CA GLU A 48 -12.13 -3.95 -3.04
C GLU A 48 -11.86 -4.57 -4.42
N GLN A 49 -12.84 -5.31 -4.93
CA GLN A 49 -12.73 -5.96 -6.21
C GLN A 49 -12.82 -4.91 -7.31
N SER A 50 -11.70 -4.59 -7.89
CA SER A 50 -11.59 -3.69 -9.03
C SER A 50 -11.00 -4.47 -10.21
N ASN A 51 -11.67 -4.42 -11.36
CA ASN A 51 -11.13 -4.90 -12.62
C ASN A 51 -10.12 -3.90 -13.24
N ALA A 52 -9.73 -2.87 -12.50
CA ALA A 52 -8.80 -1.87 -12.98
C ALA A 52 -7.36 -2.39 -12.89
N SER A 53 -6.64 -2.24 -13.99
CA SER A 53 -5.18 -2.48 -14.04
C SER A 53 -4.37 -1.39 -13.32
N ASN A 54 -5.02 -0.29 -12.94
CA ASN A 54 -4.40 0.81 -12.21
C ASN A 54 -4.68 0.65 -10.71
N PHE A 55 -3.66 0.87 -9.90
CA PHE A 55 -3.79 0.77 -8.45
C PHE A 55 -2.86 1.74 -7.72
N ALA A 56 -3.18 2.02 -6.47
CA ALA A 56 -2.28 2.68 -5.55
C ALA A 56 -2.30 1.98 -4.20
N TYR A 57 -1.12 1.74 -3.65
CA TYR A 57 -0.94 1.20 -2.30
C TYR A 57 -0.15 2.19 -1.47
N SER A 58 -0.62 2.43 -0.25
CA SER A 58 0.05 3.26 0.74
C SER A 58 0.35 2.42 1.97
N VAL A 59 1.58 2.47 2.45
CA VAL A 59 2.00 1.77 3.65
C VAL A 59 2.88 2.68 4.51
N TRP A 60 2.59 2.68 5.82
CA TRP A 60 3.44 3.28 6.82
C TRP A 60 4.30 2.20 7.47
N PHE A 61 5.60 2.42 7.55
CA PHE A 61 6.51 1.52 8.24
C PHE A 61 7.57 2.30 9.02
N TYR A 62 8.10 1.64 10.04
CA TYR A 62 9.20 2.12 10.86
C TYR A 62 10.28 1.05 10.87
N ILE A 63 11.50 1.42 10.48
CA ILE A 63 12.68 0.56 10.53
C ILE A 63 13.53 1.04 11.69
N ASP A 64 13.64 0.24 12.74
CA ASP A 64 14.45 0.53 13.91
C ASP A 64 15.93 0.37 13.57
N ASP A 65 16.30 -0.79 13.10
CA ASP A 65 17.63 -1.09 12.60
C ASP A 65 17.58 -2.08 11.41
N TRP A 66 18.72 -2.35 10.81
CA TRP A 66 18.85 -3.29 9.69
C TRP A 66 19.34 -4.67 10.12
N SER A 67 19.59 -4.90 11.41
CA SER A 67 20.19 -6.15 11.95
C SER A 67 19.24 -7.34 11.85
N TYR A 68 17.94 -7.08 11.96
CA TYR A 68 16.94 -8.16 11.85
C TYR A 68 17.00 -8.82 10.48
N ARG A 69 17.32 -10.12 10.46
CA ARG A 69 17.47 -10.93 9.25
C ARG A 69 18.41 -10.25 8.23
N TYR A 70 19.56 -9.79 8.69
CA TYR A 70 20.57 -9.20 7.83
C TYR A 70 20.98 -10.18 6.72
N GLY A 71 21.15 -9.72 5.50
CA GLY A 71 21.43 -10.57 4.35
C GLY A 71 20.20 -11.20 3.69
N GLU A 72 18.99 -11.00 4.26
CA GLU A 72 17.75 -11.51 3.69
C GLU A 72 16.80 -10.37 3.30
N PRO A 73 16.13 -10.46 2.14
CA PRO A 73 15.10 -9.49 1.79
C PRO A 73 13.90 -9.59 2.74
N LYS A 74 13.26 -8.47 3.03
CA LYS A 74 12.13 -8.38 3.97
C LYS A 74 10.92 -7.79 3.28
N ILE A 75 9.83 -8.53 3.21
CA ILE A 75 8.58 -8.08 2.58
C ILE A 75 7.85 -7.15 3.55
N VAL A 76 7.59 -5.92 3.11
CA VAL A 76 6.77 -4.94 3.82
C VAL A 76 5.30 -5.14 3.48
N LEU A 77 5.00 -5.29 2.19
CA LEU A 77 3.68 -5.55 1.65
C LEU A 77 3.84 -6.40 0.40
N GLY A 78 3.00 -7.42 0.23
CA GLY A 78 2.98 -8.24 -0.98
C GLY A 78 1.56 -8.61 -1.35
N ARG A 79 1.15 -8.21 -2.55
CA ARG A 79 0.01 -8.79 -3.23
C ARG A 79 0.55 -9.78 -4.25
N LEU A 80 0.07 -11.01 -4.17
CA LEU A 80 0.50 -12.10 -5.05
C LEU A 80 -0.70 -12.55 -5.88
N ASP A 81 -0.44 -12.92 -7.12
CA ASP A 81 -1.44 -13.58 -7.96
C ASP A 81 -1.57 -15.09 -7.59
N ALA A 82 -2.39 -15.83 -8.33
CA ALA A 82 -2.61 -17.25 -8.12
C ALA A 82 -1.32 -18.09 -8.32
N ASP A 83 -0.38 -17.62 -9.12
CA ASP A 83 0.91 -18.25 -9.38
C ASP A 83 2.01 -17.76 -8.42
N LEU A 84 1.66 -17.04 -7.36
CA LEU A 84 2.55 -16.42 -6.36
C LEU A 84 3.50 -15.36 -6.96
N LYS A 85 3.13 -14.78 -8.09
CA LYS A 85 3.88 -13.68 -8.71
C LYS A 85 3.49 -12.34 -8.08
N PRO A 86 4.44 -11.41 -7.88
CA PRO A 86 4.17 -10.12 -7.24
C PRO A 86 3.32 -9.19 -8.13
N SER A 87 2.31 -8.54 -7.51
CA SER A 87 1.41 -7.61 -8.21
C SER A 87 0.75 -6.54 -7.30
N PRO A 88 1.50 -5.59 -6.67
CA PRO A 88 2.94 -5.51 -6.48
C PRO A 88 3.45 -6.18 -5.21
N SER A 89 4.78 -6.26 -5.06
CA SER A 89 5.45 -6.53 -3.79
C SER A 89 6.41 -5.40 -3.45
N ILE A 90 6.42 -4.97 -2.19
CA ILE A 90 7.31 -3.96 -1.62
C ILE A 90 8.27 -4.68 -0.69
N VAL A 91 9.56 -4.67 -1.02
CA VAL A 91 10.58 -5.48 -0.36
C VAL A 91 11.74 -4.59 0.07
N LEU A 92 12.15 -4.65 1.34
CA LEU A 92 13.40 -4.08 1.80
C LEU A 92 14.56 -4.94 1.31
N ALA A 93 15.60 -4.31 0.79
CA ALA A 93 16.78 -5.03 0.31
C ALA A 93 17.49 -5.79 1.45
N ALA A 94 18.29 -6.78 1.09
CA ALA A 94 18.92 -7.69 2.05
C ALA A 94 19.97 -7.00 2.94
N ILE A 95 20.76 -6.10 2.35
CA ILE A 95 21.95 -5.50 3.00
C ILE A 95 21.82 -3.99 3.10
N GLU A 96 21.41 -3.34 2.01
CA GLU A 96 21.33 -1.88 1.93
C GLU A 96 19.94 -1.37 2.31
N ASN A 97 19.85 -0.15 2.81
CA ASN A 97 18.58 0.52 3.15
C ASN A 97 17.80 0.97 1.90
N ASN A 98 17.66 0.07 0.94
CA ASN A 98 16.93 0.25 -0.31
C ASN A 98 15.58 -0.46 -0.25
N VAL A 99 14.60 0.08 -0.96
CA VAL A 99 13.31 -0.58 -1.22
C VAL A 99 13.23 -0.99 -2.68
N LYS A 100 12.78 -2.20 -2.91
CA LYS A 100 12.46 -2.75 -4.23
C LYS A 100 10.95 -2.87 -4.36
N ILE A 101 10.41 -2.34 -5.43
CA ILE A 101 9.02 -2.58 -5.82
C ILE A 101 9.06 -3.56 -6.99
N GLU A 102 8.50 -4.74 -6.77
CA GLU A 102 8.45 -5.82 -7.75
C GLU A 102 7.03 -5.96 -8.25
N THR A 103 6.85 -6.01 -9.55
CA THR A 103 5.56 -6.27 -10.18
C THR A 103 5.73 -7.16 -11.40
N THR A 104 4.79 -8.05 -11.61
CA THR A 104 4.75 -8.88 -12.81
C THR A 104 4.20 -8.07 -13.95
N VAL A 105 4.86 -8.15 -15.09
CA VAL A 105 4.48 -7.47 -16.32
C VAL A 105 4.34 -8.47 -17.45
N TYR A 106 3.35 -8.24 -18.30
CA TYR A 106 3.04 -9.08 -19.44
C TYR A 106 3.29 -8.29 -20.73
N PRO A 107 3.86 -8.91 -21.79
CA PRO A 107 4.09 -8.24 -23.06
C PRO A 107 2.80 -7.72 -23.71
N SER A 108 1.68 -8.38 -23.45
CA SER A 108 0.33 -7.95 -23.86
C SER A 108 -0.69 -8.48 -22.86
N ALA A 109 -1.90 -7.93 -22.87
CA ALA A 109 -3.02 -8.36 -22.01
C ALA A 109 -3.47 -9.82 -22.26
N GLN A 110 -3.10 -10.40 -23.39
CA GLN A 110 -3.41 -11.81 -23.74
C GLN A 110 -2.25 -12.76 -23.48
N SER A 111 -1.09 -12.26 -23.03
CA SER A 111 0.07 -13.11 -22.78
C SER A 111 -0.02 -13.77 -21.40
N ASN A 112 0.16 -15.08 -21.33
CA ASN A 112 0.27 -15.83 -20.08
C ASN A 112 1.72 -15.86 -19.53
N SER A 113 2.69 -15.34 -20.29
CA SER A 113 4.10 -15.30 -19.92
C SER A 113 4.46 -13.95 -19.33
N GLY A 114 4.33 -13.82 -18.01
CA GLY A 114 4.73 -12.63 -17.26
C GLY A 114 6.18 -12.71 -16.78
N SER A 115 6.85 -11.57 -16.74
CA SER A 115 8.19 -11.41 -16.15
C SER A 115 8.14 -10.39 -14.99
N THR A 116 8.91 -10.64 -13.94
CA THR A 116 9.00 -9.70 -12.83
C THR A 116 9.88 -8.51 -13.20
N HIS A 117 9.33 -7.30 -13.07
CA HIS A 117 10.07 -6.05 -13.20
C HIS A 117 10.32 -5.46 -11.81
N THR A 118 11.54 -4.96 -11.59
CA THR A 118 11.96 -4.38 -10.31
C THR A 118 12.26 -2.90 -10.46
N CYS A 119 11.61 -2.08 -9.64
CA CYS A 119 11.87 -0.66 -9.50
C CYS A 119 12.57 -0.41 -8.15
N ASN A 120 13.81 0.12 -8.17
CA ASN A 120 14.61 0.30 -6.97
C ASN A 120 14.56 1.76 -6.49
N VAL A 121 14.41 1.94 -5.17
CA VAL A 121 14.53 3.22 -4.46
C VAL A 121 15.61 3.10 -3.43
N ALA A 122 16.66 3.90 -3.55
CA ALA A 122 17.80 3.88 -2.65
C ALA A 122 17.60 4.83 -1.45
N ASN A 123 18.33 4.54 -0.37
CA ASN A 123 18.43 5.40 0.81
C ASN A 123 17.08 5.72 1.47
N VAL A 124 16.30 4.69 1.75
CA VAL A 124 15.04 4.86 2.50
C VAL A 124 15.38 5.26 3.94
N PRO A 125 14.72 6.29 4.51
CA PRO A 125 14.98 6.71 5.88
C PRO A 125 14.72 5.59 6.88
N ILE A 126 15.59 5.48 7.89
CA ILE A 126 15.45 4.58 9.03
C ILE A 126 15.24 5.37 10.32
N GLN A 127 14.82 4.70 11.40
CA GLN A 127 14.57 5.27 12.74
C GLN A 127 13.55 6.41 12.74
N ARG A 128 12.62 6.36 11.78
CA ARG A 128 11.47 7.25 11.71
C ARG A 128 10.33 6.57 10.97
N TRP A 129 9.13 7.06 11.18
CA TRP A 129 7.99 6.66 10.36
C TRP A 129 8.16 7.18 8.94
N VAL A 130 7.95 6.29 7.99
CA VAL A 130 8.01 6.57 6.55
C VAL A 130 6.69 6.15 5.92
N ASN A 131 6.10 7.04 5.14
CA ASN A 131 5.00 6.71 4.26
C ASN A 131 5.55 6.40 2.87
N LEU A 132 5.32 5.20 2.39
CA LEU A 132 5.61 4.80 1.02
C LEU A 132 4.30 4.62 0.27
N ILE A 133 4.20 5.28 -0.88
CA ILE A 133 3.09 5.11 -1.82
C ILE A 133 3.65 4.56 -3.12
N VAL A 134 3.04 3.50 -3.61
CA VAL A 134 3.29 2.94 -4.94
C VAL A 134 2.03 3.14 -5.75
N SER A 135 2.13 3.85 -6.86
CA SER A 135 1.03 4.11 -7.78
C SER A 135 1.37 3.57 -9.16
N LEU A 136 0.50 2.73 -9.69
CA LEU A 136 0.58 2.24 -11.06
C LEU A 136 -0.54 2.84 -11.89
N TYR A 137 -0.15 3.51 -12.97
CA TYR A 137 -1.06 4.01 -13.97
C TYR A 137 -0.57 3.63 -15.37
N GLY A 138 -1.30 2.76 -16.03
CA GLY A 138 -0.90 2.18 -17.31
C GLY A 138 0.43 1.42 -17.19
N ARG A 139 1.50 1.96 -17.78
CA ARG A 139 2.86 1.41 -17.73
C ARG A 139 3.82 2.23 -16.88
N THR A 140 3.31 3.21 -16.14
CA THR A 140 4.11 4.08 -15.29
C THR A 140 3.91 3.68 -13.83
N LEU A 141 4.99 3.30 -13.17
CA LEU A 141 5.03 2.97 -11.75
C LEU A 141 5.76 4.09 -11.03
N ASP A 142 5.00 4.87 -10.26
CA ASP A 142 5.50 5.99 -9.46
C ASP A 142 5.64 5.58 -8.00
N VAL A 143 6.75 5.96 -7.39
CA VAL A 143 7.05 5.70 -5.98
C VAL A 143 7.23 7.02 -5.26
N TYR A 144 6.48 7.19 -4.18
CA TYR A 144 6.53 8.38 -3.33
C TYR A 144 7.01 7.98 -1.93
N ILE A 145 7.86 8.82 -1.34
CA ILE A 145 8.24 8.75 0.07
C ILE A 145 7.81 10.05 0.74
N ASP A 146 7.02 9.95 1.80
CA ASP A 146 6.49 11.09 2.56
C ASP A 146 5.84 12.16 1.65
N GLY A 147 5.08 11.69 0.65
CA GLY A 147 4.37 12.53 -0.33
C GLY A 147 5.24 13.12 -1.45
N LYS A 148 6.54 12.83 -1.49
CA LYS A 148 7.44 13.28 -2.57
C LYS A 148 7.68 12.17 -3.57
N LEU A 149 7.54 12.46 -4.87
CA LEU A 149 7.92 11.53 -5.94
C LEU A 149 9.44 11.31 -5.90
N VAL A 150 9.87 10.10 -5.62
CA VAL A 150 11.29 9.72 -5.52
C VAL A 150 11.77 8.88 -6.70
N ARG A 151 10.85 8.17 -7.36
CA ARG A 151 11.18 7.33 -8.50
C ARG A 151 9.98 7.16 -9.42
N THR A 152 10.23 7.20 -10.72
CA THR A 152 9.31 6.75 -11.77
C THR A 152 9.99 5.64 -12.56
N CYS A 153 9.33 4.52 -12.72
CA CYS A 153 9.78 3.40 -13.53
C CYS A 153 8.76 3.14 -14.64
N VAL A 154 9.25 3.03 -15.87
CA VAL A 154 8.41 2.65 -17.02
C VAL A 154 8.48 1.15 -17.19
N LEU A 155 7.33 0.50 -17.12
CA LEU A 155 7.22 -0.95 -17.26
C LEU A 155 7.34 -1.36 -18.74
N PRO A 156 8.04 -2.47 -19.02
CA PRO A 156 8.18 -2.97 -20.39
C PRO A 156 6.89 -3.55 -20.97
N GLY A 157 5.89 -3.81 -20.11
CA GLY A 157 4.60 -4.40 -20.48
C GLY A 157 3.46 -3.89 -19.62
N VAL A 158 2.34 -4.60 -19.62
CA VAL A 158 1.16 -4.35 -18.79
C VAL A 158 1.29 -5.12 -17.48
N ALA A 159 0.95 -4.50 -16.33
CA ALA A 159 0.96 -5.15 -15.02
C ALA A 159 -0.42 -5.73 -14.68
#